data_d45fa6856cb8bf40dc275c496cbd1552
#
_entry.id   d45fa6856cb8bf40dc275c496cbd1552
#
_cell.length_a   1.000
_cell.length_b   1.000
_cell.length_c   1.000
_cell.angle_alpha   90.00
_cell.angle_beta   90.00
_cell.angle_gamma   90.00
#
_symmetry.space_group_name_H-M   'P 1'
#
loop_
_entity.id
_entity.type
_entity.pdbx_description
1 polymer ?
#
loop_
_entity_poly.entity_id
_entity_poly.type
_entity_poly.pdbx_seq_one_letter_code
_entity_poly.pdbx_strand_id
1 'polypeptide(L)'
;MTGRVLIVDDILANTKLLEARLLAEYYNVQCVDNGFDAIKVVEAGDCDIVLLDVMMPEITGFDVCRYLKGKAETMHVPIVLVTALDGLSDRIQGLEAGADDFLTKPVREMELLARVKSLLRVKLLVDELRARAKTAHNVQS
;
A
#
# COMPACT_ATOMS: atom_id res chain seq x y z
N MET A 1 -15.80 -7.29 -4.82
CA MET A 1 -14.99 -6.07 -5.00
C MET A 1 -13.61 -6.47 -5.47
N THR A 2 -13.25 -5.98 -6.63
CA THR A 2 -11.89 -6.17 -7.14
C THR A 2 -11.06 -4.95 -6.77
N GLY A 3 -9.80 -5.18 -6.46
CA GLY A 3 -8.86 -4.11 -6.15
C GLY A 3 -7.50 -4.47 -6.74
N ARG A 4 -6.68 -3.45 -6.97
CA ARG A 4 -5.33 -3.60 -7.51
C ARG A 4 -4.35 -3.45 -6.37
N VAL A 5 -3.66 -4.54 -6.05
CA VAL A 5 -2.71 -4.62 -4.94
C VAL A 5 -1.29 -4.59 -5.49
N LEU A 6 -0.47 -3.68 -4.98
CA LEU A 6 0.95 -3.65 -5.27
C LEU A 6 1.72 -4.28 -4.11
N ILE A 7 2.52 -5.29 -4.41
CA ILE A 7 3.41 -5.93 -3.43
C ILE A 7 4.84 -5.47 -3.70
N VAL A 8 5.49 -4.94 -2.68
CA VAL A 8 6.87 -4.42 -2.77
C VAL A 8 7.75 -5.17 -1.78
N ASP A 9 8.62 -6.03 -2.28
CA ASP A 9 9.55 -6.81 -1.46
C ASP A 9 10.69 -7.27 -2.37
N ASP A 10 11.93 -7.15 -1.92
CA ASP A 10 13.10 -7.55 -2.70
C ASP A 10 13.37 -9.06 -2.64
N ILE A 11 12.62 -9.80 -1.83
CA ILE A 11 12.74 -11.26 -1.72
C ILE A 11 11.57 -11.93 -2.48
N LEU A 12 11.90 -12.57 -3.60
CA LEU A 12 10.91 -13.16 -4.50
C LEU A 12 9.97 -14.15 -3.80
N ALA A 13 10.50 -14.99 -2.91
CA ALA A 13 9.67 -15.96 -2.20
C ALA A 13 8.55 -15.30 -1.38
N ASN A 14 8.81 -14.13 -0.80
CA ASN A 14 7.82 -13.38 -0.04
C ASN A 14 6.71 -12.85 -0.93
N THR A 15 7.07 -12.27 -2.08
CA THR A 15 6.09 -11.74 -3.03
C THR A 15 5.21 -12.83 -3.59
N LYS A 16 5.78 -13.99 -3.92
CA LYS A 16 5.04 -15.12 -4.49
C LYS A 16 3.98 -15.65 -3.54
N LEU A 17 4.30 -15.74 -2.25
CA LEU A 17 3.36 -16.23 -1.25
C LEU A 17 2.18 -15.28 -1.08
N LEU A 18 2.45 -13.98 -0.93
CA LEU A 18 1.39 -12.97 -0.81
C LEU A 18 0.57 -12.87 -2.10
N GLU A 19 1.22 -12.90 -3.25
CA GLU A 19 0.55 -12.87 -4.55
C GLU A 19 -0.46 -14.00 -4.67
N ALA A 20 -0.05 -15.23 -4.35
CA ALA A 20 -0.91 -16.40 -4.45
C ALA A 20 -2.16 -16.27 -3.57
N ARG A 21 -1.99 -15.78 -2.34
CA ARG A 21 -3.10 -15.58 -1.41
C ARG A 21 -4.10 -14.53 -1.92
N LEU A 22 -3.59 -13.44 -2.47
CA LEU A 22 -4.43 -12.35 -2.96
C LEU A 22 -5.12 -12.70 -4.29
N LEU A 23 -4.43 -13.40 -5.18
CA LEU A 23 -5.03 -13.87 -6.43
C LEU A 23 -6.18 -14.84 -6.16
N ALA A 24 -6.06 -15.68 -5.12
CA ALA A 24 -7.13 -16.59 -4.71
C ALA A 24 -8.41 -15.86 -4.29
N GLU A 25 -8.30 -14.60 -3.88
CA GLU A 25 -9.43 -13.74 -3.50
C GLU A 25 -9.83 -12.79 -4.63
N TYR A 26 -9.36 -13.05 -5.84
CA TYR A 26 -9.72 -12.32 -7.06
C TYR A 26 -9.22 -10.87 -7.12
N TYR A 27 -8.18 -10.53 -6.36
CA TYR A 27 -7.51 -9.25 -6.51
C TYR A 27 -6.58 -9.27 -7.71
N ASN A 28 -6.40 -8.12 -8.34
CA ASN A 28 -5.33 -7.93 -9.31
C ASN A 28 -4.04 -7.62 -8.54
N VAL A 29 -2.95 -8.28 -8.88
CA VAL A 29 -1.70 -8.15 -8.12
C VAL A 29 -0.56 -7.80 -9.05
N GLN A 30 0.22 -6.80 -8.67
CA GLN A 30 1.48 -6.45 -9.31
C GLN A 30 2.57 -6.52 -8.25
N CYS A 31 3.74 -7.02 -8.63
CA CYS A 31 4.89 -7.13 -7.73
C CYS A 31 6.05 -6.32 -8.28
N VAL A 32 6.70 -5.57 -7.40
CA VAL A 32 7.98 -4.90 -7.70
C VAL A 32 8.97 -5.23 -6.60
N ASP A 33 10.25 -5.09 -6.87
CA ASP A 33 11.30 -5.53 -5.95
C ASP A 33 12.11 -4.39 -5.32
N ASN A 34 11.69 -3.16 -5.52
CA ASN A 34 12.38 -1.99 -4.97
C ASN A 34 11.43 -0.81 -4.80
N GLY A 35 11.86 0.15 -3.97
CA GLY A 35 11.03 1.30 -3.63
C GLY A 35 10.84 2.28 -4.77
N PHE A 36 11.83 2.44 -5.64
CA PHE A 36 11.72 3.38 -6.78
C PHE A 36 10.65 2.94 -7.76
N ASP A 37 10.60 1.65 -8.08
CA ASP A 37 9.55 1.11 -8.95
C ASP A 37 8.18 1.18 -8.28
N ALA A 38 8.11 0.98 -6.97
CA ALA A 38 6.87 1.15 -6.21
C ALA A 38 6.32 2.57 -6.36
N ILE A 39 7.17 3.57 -6.20
CA ILE A 39 6.78 4.98 -6.37
C ILE A 39 6.21 5.23 -7.76
N LYS A 40 6.86 4.70 -8.80
CA LYS A 40 6.40 4.86 -10.18
C LYS A 40 5.00 4.30 -10.40
N VAL A 41 4.73 3.11 -9.86
CA VAL A 41 3.42 2.48 -9.98
C VAL A 41 2.33 3.30 -9.28
N VAL A 42 2.61 3.76 -8.06
CA VAL A 42 1.65 4.56 -7.30
C VAL A 42 1.40 5.91 -7.96
N GLU A 43 2.45 6.57 -8.42
CA GLU A 43 2.32 7.87 -9.10
C GLU A 43 1.57 7.78 -10.42
N ALA A 44 1.67 6.63 -11.09
CA ALA A 44 0.91 6.39 -12.32
C ALA A 44 -0.58 6.09 -12.06
N GLY A 45 -0.98 5.92 -10.80
CA GLY A 45 -2.35 5.58 -10.45
C GLY A 45 -2.73 4.14 -10.73
N ASP A 46 -1.75 3.24 -10.79
CA ASP A 46 -1.95 1.85 -11.21
C ASP A 46 -2.22 0.87 -10.07
N CYS A 47 -2.38 1.36 -8.83
CA CYS A 47 -2.73 0.49 -7.70
C CYS A 47 -3.68 1.18 -6.73
N ASP A 48 -4.36 0.37 -5.92
CA ASP A 48 -5.33 0.84 -4.94
C ASP A 48 -4.85 0.67 -3.50
N ILE A 49 -3.88 -0.19 -3.27
CA ILE A 49 -3.26 -0.44 -1.96
C ILE A 49 -1.84 -0.96 -2.16
N VAL A 50 -0.95 -0.60 -1.26
CA VAL A 50 0.47 -1.03 -1.31
C VAL A 50 0.79 -1.86 -0.08
N LEU A 51 1.33 -3.07 -0.30
CA LEU A 51 1.93 -3.91 0.74
C LEU A 51 3.44 -3.74 0.59
N LEU A 52 4.07 -3.09 1.54
CA LEU A 52 5.40 -2.53 1.39
C LEU A 52 6.36 -3.05 2.46
N ASP A 53 7.37 -3.80 2.04
CA ASP A 53 8.42 -4.24 2.95
C ASP A 53 9.27 -3.05 3.40
N VAL A 54 9.71 -3.06 4.65
CA VAL A 54 10.55 -2.01 5.20
C VAL A 54 12.01 -2.20 4.82
N MET A 55 12.50 -3.44 4.90
CA MET A 55 13.92 -3.75 4.72
C MET A 55 14.24 -4.02 3.25
N MET A 56 14.56 -2.96 2.52
CA MET A 56 14.97 -3.05 1.12
C MET A 56 16.25 -2.25 0.90
N PRO A 57 17.09 -2.66 -0.09
CA PRO A 57 18.29 -1.89 -0.41
C PRO A 57 17.92 -0.54 -1.03
N GLU A 58 18.83 0.41 -0.95
CA GLU A 58 18.76 1.78 -1.47
C GLU A 58 17.80 2.67 -0.69
N ILE A 59 16.49 2.48 -0.83
CA ILE A 59 15.50 3.19 -0.03
C ILE A 59 14.64 2.20 0.73
N THR A 60 14.35 2.51 1.99
CA THR A 60 13.53 1.65 2.86
C THR A 60 12.04 1.85 2.59
N GLY A 61 11.23 0.93 3.11
CA GLY A 61 9.78 1.11 3.08
C GLY A 61 9.32 2.36 3.81
N PHE A 62 10.01 2.75 4.88
CA PHE A 62 9.70 4.00 5.58
C PHE A 62 9.91 5.21 4.66
N ASP A 63 10.99 5.22 3.89
CA ASP A 63 11.28 6.31 2.95
C ASP A 63 10.22 6.41 1.87
N VAL A 64 9.83 5.27 1.29
CA VAL A 64 8.78 5.21 0.25
C VAL A 64 7.46 5.72 0.82
N CYS A 65 7.09 5.25 2.00
CA CYS A 65 5.85 5.65 2.66
C CYS A 65 5.82 7.16 2.91
N ARG A 66 6.89 7.68 3.47
CA ARG A 66 7.01 9.12 3.76
C ARG A 66 6.89 9.96 2.49
N TYR A 67 7.54 9.53 1.42
CA TYR A 67 7.48 10.22 0.13
C TYR A 67 6.06 10.25 -0.43
N LEU A 68 5.39 9.08 -0.47
CA LEU A 68 4.04 8.98 -1.04
C LEU A 68 2.99 9.69 -0.19
N LYS A 69 3.10 9.61 1.12
CA LYS A 69 2.16 10.27 2.04
C LYS A 69 2.36 11.78 2.12
N GLY A 70 3.51 12.25 1.67
CA GLY A 70 3.80 13.70 1.63
C GLY A 70 3.30 14.41 0.38
N LYS A 71 2.70 13.71 -0.57
CA LYS A 71 2.23 14.28 -1.85
C LYS A 71 0.71 14.19 -1.95
N ALA A 72 0.08 15.28 -2.35
CA ALA A 72 -1.38 15.34 -2.47
C ALA A 72 -1.93 14.30 -3.46
N GLU A 73 -1.18 14.00 -4.52
CA GLU A 73 -1.60 13.06 -5.57
C GLU A 73 -1.60 11.59 -5.12
N THR A 74 -0.81 11.25 -4.10
CA THR A 74 -0.61 9.85 -3.67
C THR A 74 -0.94 9.58 -2.22
N MET A 75 -1.13 10.62 -1.39
CA MET A 75 -1.35 10.45 0.05
C MET A 75 -2.59 9.65 0.40
N HIS A 76 -3.54 9.54 -0.50
CA HIS A 76 -4.79 8.79 -0.27
C HIS A 76 -4.67 7.29 -0.55
N VAL A 77 -3.56 6.84 -1.12
CA VAL A 77 -3.35 5.41 -1.38
C VAL A 77 -2.91 4.73 -0.07
N PRO A 78 -3.69 3.74 0.42
CA PRO A 78 -3.32 3.03 1.64
C PRO A 78 -1.99 2.31 1.52
N ILE A 79 -1.17 2.42 2.55
CA ILE A 79 0.12 1.74 2.63
C ILE A 79 0.16 0.90 3.91
N VAL A 80 0.36 -0.40 3.73
CA VAL A 80 0.58 -1.36 4.81
C VAL A 80 2.05 -1.74 4.81
N LEU A 81 2.75 -1.44 5.89
CA LEU A 81 4.14 -1.88 6.04
C LEU A 81 4.16 -3.35 6.47
N VAL A 82 4.88 -4.17 5.73
CA VAL A 82 4.95 -5.62 5.97
C VAL A 82 6.41 -5.97 6.26
N THR A 83 6.74 -6.33 7.51
CA THR A 83 8.14 -6.47 7.90
C THR A 83 8.33 -7.44 9.06
N ALA A 84 9.55 -7.99 9.18
CA ALA A 84 9.97 -8.77 10.35
C ALA A 84 10.24 -7.86 11.56
N LEU A 85 10.35 -6.55 11.36
CA LEU A 85 10.59 -5.57 12.43
C LEU A 85 9.29 -5.29 13.16
N ASP A 86 9.17 -5.66 14.43
CA ASP A 86 7.94 -5.42 15.21
C ASP A 86 8.18 -4.73 16.54
N GLY A 87 9.35 -4.16 16.75
CA GLY A 87 9.66 -3.38 17.94
C GLY A 87 8.83 -2.09 18.01
N LEU A 88 8.67 -1.56 19.22
CA LEU A 88 7.92 -0.32 19.41
C LEU A 88 8.49 0.84 18.58
N SER A 89 9.83 0.95 18.54
CA SER A 89 10.52 1.97 17.77
C SER A 89 10.19 1.88 16.28
N ASP A 90 10.13 0.67 15.73
CA ASP A 90 9.79 0.45 14.32
C ASP A 90 8.36 0.85 14.00
N ARG A 91 7.42 0.52 14.90
CA ARG A 91 6.02 0.89 14.75
C ARG A 91 5.82 2.39 14.82
N ILE A 92 6.52 3.07 15.72
CA ILE A 92 6.49 4.54 15.81
C ILE A 92 7.01 5.15 14.53
N GLN A 93 8.12 4.64 14.00
CA GLN A 93 8.70 5.13 12.75
C GLN A 93 7.73 4.95 11.58
N GLY A 94 7.01 3.83 11.52
CA GLY A 94 5.99 3.58 10.52
C GLY A 94 4.84 4.57 10.61
N LEU A 95 4.35 4.84 11.82
CA LEU A 95 3.28 5.83 12.05
C LEU A 95 3.73 7.24 11.66
N GLU A 96 4.94 7.62 12.01
CA GLU A 96 5.50 8.93 11.63
C GLU A 96 5.68 9.07 10.13
N ALA A 97 5.95 7.96 9.43
CA ALA A 97 6.03 7.95 7.97
C ALA A 97 4.66 8.07 7.31
N GLY A 98 3.58 7.90 8.05
CA GLY A 98 2.21 8.01 7.57
C GLY A 98 1.58 6.69 7.14
N ALA A 99 2.14 5.55 7.54
CA ALA A 99 1.58 4.24 7.20
C ALA A 99 0.16 4.08 7.75
N ASP A 100 -0.69 3.44 6.97
CA ASP A 100 -2.08 3.19 7.38
C ASP A 100 -2.20 1.96 8.27
N ASP A 101 -1.29 1.00 8.12
CA ASP A 101 -1.30 -0.21 8.93
C ASP A 101 0.08 -0.87 8.90
N PHE A 102 0.24 -1.91 9.70
CA PHE A 102 1.51 -2.58 9.92
C PHE A 102 1.25 -4.08 10.12
N LEU A 103 1.88 -4.92 9.31
CA LEU A 103 1.80 -6.37 9.43
C LEU A 103 3.17 -6.93 9.70
N THR A 104 3.29 -7.79 10.72
CA THR A 104 4.55 -8.43 11.08
C THR A 104 4.69 -9.77 10.39
N LYS A 105 5.87 -10.04 9.82
CA LYS A 105 6.18 -11.35 9.24
C LYS A 105 6.45 -12.38 10.32
N PRO A 106 6.03 -13.63 10.17
CA PRO A 106 5.28 -14.19 9.04
C PRO A 106 3.82 -13.69 9.03
N VAL A 107 3.37 -13.25 7.86
CA VAL A 107 2.04 -12.66 7.71
C VAL A 107 0.98 -13.77 7.77
N ARG A 108 -0.01 -13.59 8.63
CA ARG A 108 -1.14 -14.51 8.74
C ARG A 108 -2.14 -14.20 7.65
N GLU A 109 -2.60 -15.24 6.96
CA GLU A 109 -3.49 -15.09 5.81
C GLU A 109 -4.78 -14.32 6.16
N MET A 110 -5.45 -14.70 7.25
CA MET A 110 -6.70 -14.03 7.65
C MET A 110 -6.50 -12.56 7.99
N GLU A 111 -5.38 -12.24 8.64
CA GLU A 111 -5.05 -10.85 8.98
C GLU A 111 -4.77 -10.04 7.72
N LEU A 112 -3.98 -10.60 6.79
CA LEU A 112 -3.69 -9.97 5.50
C LEU A 112 -4.98 -9.63 4.75
N LEU A 113 -5.85 -10.61 4.57
CA LEU A 113 -7.08 -10.44 3.81
C LEU A 113 -8.03 -9.45 4.47
N ALA A 114 -8.13 -9.47 5.80
CA ALA A 114 -8.96 -8.52 6.54
C ALA A 114 -8.47 -7.08 6.38
N ARG A 115 -7.15 -6.86 6.48
CA ARG A 115 -6.56 -5.53 6.33
C ARG A 115 -6.72 -4.99 4.91
N VAL A 116 -6.42 -5.82 3.91
CA VAL A 116 -6.58 -5.43 2.51
C VAL A 116 -8.01 -5.04 2.21
N LYS A 117 -8.96 -5.87 2.63
CA LYS A 117 -10.39 -5.61 2.41
C LYS A 117 -10.84 -4.31 3.07
N SER A 118 -10.45 -4.10 4.32
CA SER A 118 -10.83 -2.91 5.08
C SER A 118 -10.28 -1.63 4.47
N LEU A 119 -8.99 -1.64 4.10
CA LEU A 119 -8.33 -0.46 3.54
C LEU A 119 -8.78 -0.17 2.11
N LEU A 120 -9.09 -1.19 1.32
CA LEU A 120 -9.67 -0.99 -0.01
C LEU A 120 -11.05 -0.34 0.08
N ARG A 121 -11.84 -0.69 1.07
CA ARG A 121 -13.14 -0.06 1.29
C ARG A 121 -12.97 1.44 1.54
N VAL A 122 -12.02 1.81 2.39
CA VAL A 122 -11.71 3.22 2.68
C VAL A 122 -11.23 3.91 1.40
N LYS A 123 -10.33 3.28 0.64
CA LYS A 123 -9.80 3.83 -0.60
C LYS A 123 -10.90 4.14 -1.61
N LEU A 124 -11.86 3.23 -1.78
CA LEU A 124 -12.98 3.43 -2.70
C LEU A 124 -13.85 4.60 -2.29
N LEU A 125 -14.09 4.76 -0.98
CA LEU A 125 -14.87 5.90 -0.47
C LEU A 125 -14.14 7.21 -0.69
N VAL A 126 -12.83 7.25 -0.46
CA VAL A 126 -12.01 8.44 -0.71
C VAL A 126 -12.00 8.79 -2.20
N ASP A 127 -11.85 7.80 -3.08
CA ASP A 127 -11.88 8.01 -4.53
C ASP A 127 -13.21 8.61 -4.97
N GLU A 128 -14.33 8.11 -4.42
CA GLU A 128 -15.66 8.62 -4.72
C GLU A 128 -15.80 10.08 -4.28
N LEU A 129 -15.34 10.41 -3.08
CA LEU A 129 -15.37 11.78 -2.58
C LEU A 129 -14.52 12.72 -3.43
N ARG A 130 -13.34 12.27 -3.85
CA ARG A 130 -12.47 13.07 -4.72
C ARG A 130 -13.11 13.30 -6.09
N ALA A 131 -13.76 12.29 -6.65
CA ALA A 131 -14.48 12.42 -7.92
C ALA A 131 -15.62 13.41 -7.81
N ARG A 132 -16.39 13.38 -6.72
CA ARG A 132 -17.48 14.33 -6.46
C ARG A 132 -16.97 15.76 -6.29
N ALA A 133 -15.86 15.93 -5.58
CA ALA A 133 -15.26 17.25 -5.39
C ALA A 133 -14.80 17.84 -6.72
N LYS A 134 -14.20 17.04 -7.60
CA LYS A 134 -13.83 17.46 -8.95
C LYS A 134 -15.04 17.87 -9.77
N THR A 135 -16.09 17.08 -9.74
CA THR A 135 -17.33 17.37 -10.46
C THR A 135 -17.96 18.67 -9.99
N ALA A 136 -18.05 18.86 -8.68
CA ALA A 136 -18.59 20.09 -8.10
C ALA A 136 -17.77 21.31 -8.50
N HIS A 137 -16.44 21.21 -8.49
CA HIS A 137 -15.55 22.29 -8.90
C HIS A 137 -15.76 22.63 -10.38
N ASN A 138 -15.84 21.61 -11.23
CA ASN A 138 -16.04 21.81 -12.68
C ASN A 138 -17.41 22.45 -12.98
N VAL A 139 -18.44 22.11 -12.23
CA VAL A 139 -19.77 22.70 -12.40
C VAL A 139 -19.78 24.17 -11.98
N GLN A 140 -19.01 24.56 -10.96
CA GLN A 140 -18.95 25.92 -10.47
C GLN A 140 -18.06 26.83 -11.32
N SER A 141 -17.19 26.27 -12.09
CA SER A 141 -16.30 27.04 -12.95
C SER A 141 -16.92 27.26 -14.32
#